data_008f64e4e968253c149c87ea1894e295
#
_entry.id   008f64e4e968253c149c87ea1894e295
#
_cell.length_a   1.000
_cell.length_b   1.000
_cell.length_c   1.000
_cell.angle_alpha   90.00
_cell.angle_beta   90.00
_cell.angle_gamma   90.00
#
_symmetry.space_group_name_H-M   'P 1'
#
loop_
_entity.id
_entity.type
_entity.pdbx_description
1 polymer ?
#
loop_
_entity_poly.entity_id
_entity_poly.type
_entity_poly.pdbx_seq_one_letter_code
_entity_poly.pdbx_strand_id
1 'polypeptide(L)'
;MDAITSAPEPAVEARVKIGLKNVFKIFGERPDKALAMVKSGKSKSEIHAATGCAIGVNDASFEIKDGEIFVIMGLSGSGKSTLLRLLNRLIEPTSGSIEVDGQDITKMSRKELIEIRRRDISMVFQSFALLPNRTVLNNAAFGLEVAGVGEAERKAKAMHALKAVGLEGYAGSRPNQLSGGMKQRVGLARALASEPTILLMDEAFSALDPLIRTEMQDELVRLQAEHSRTIVFVSHDLDEAMRIGDRICIMQNGSVIQVGTPDEIVTQPANDYVRSFFRNVDVTQVFKAGDIARKTQVTIIDRQGVSAAAALERMQNFDREYAIIVGRDKRYQGIVSQTSLVEKVKSKAADPYRSAFLADIEPIAAAEPLSSLLGRVAGSPWPLPVVDEYGRYLGSISKSMLLETLDRAS
;
A
#
# COMPACT_ATOMS: atom_id res chain seq x y z
N MET A 1 -6.35 -1.36 -47.07
CA MET A 1 -7.10 -1.84 -45.88
C MET A 1 -6.22 -1.55 -44.68
N ASP A 2 -6.51 -0.44 -44.05
CA ASP A 2 -5.65 0.21 -43.07
C ASP A 2 -5.71 -0.52 -41.72
N ALA A 3 -4.53 -0.89 -41.23
CA ALA A 3 -4.37 -1.45 -39.89
C ALA A 3 -4.53 -0.28 -38.88
N ILE A 4 -5.63 -0.25 -38.18
CA ILE A 4 -5.87 0.65 -37.05
C ILE A 4 -4.95 0.21 -35.92
N THR A 5 -3.87 0.94 -35.75
CA THR A 5 -2.99 0.88 -34.57
C THR A 5 -3.74 1.61 -33.43
N SER A 6 -4.44 0.87 -32.57
CA SER A 6 -4.96 1.45 -31.33
C SER A 6 -3.78 1.82 -30.44
N ALA A 7 -3.57 3.11 -30.24
CA ALA A 7 -2.70 3.62 -29.20
C ALA A 7 -3.20 3.12 -27.83
N PRO A 8 -2.31 2.83 -26.86
CA PRO A 8 -2.74 2.51 -25.52
C PRO A 8 -3.56 3.68 -24.96
N GLU A 9 -4.75 3.39 -24.43
CA GLU A 9 -5.54 4.38 -23.70
C GLU A 9 -4.66 5.02 -22.63
N PRO A 10 -4.67 6.37 -22.50
CA PRO A 10 -3.93 7.05 -21.43
C PRO A 10 -4.48 6.51 -20.09
N ALA A 11 -3.56 6.10 -19.21
CA ALA A 11 -3.90 5.73 -17.85
C ALA A 11 -4.76 6.86 -17.25
N VAL A 12 -5.99 6.56 -16.87
CA VAL A 12 -6.89 7.52 -16.24
C VAL A 12 -6.17 7.99 -14.97
N GLU A 13 -5.75 9.24 -14.91
CA GLU A 13 -5.16 9.81 -13.69
C GLU A 13 -6.15 9.60 -12.56
N ALA A 14 -5.72 8.85 -11.52
CA ALA A 14 -6.58 8.53 -10.40
C ALA A 14 -7.01 9.84 -9.71
N ARG A 15 -8.33 10.04 -9.57
CA ARG A 15 -8.92 11.24 -8.97
C ARG A 15 -8.38 11.47 -7.57
N VAL A 16 -8.06 12.71 -7.23
CA VAL A 16 -7.66 13.11 -5.87
C VAL A 16 -8.90 13.09 -4.96
N LYS A 17 -8.82 12.33 -3.88
CA LYS A 17 -9.86 12.23 -2.85
C LYS A 17 -9.65 13.23 -1.74
N ILE A 18 -8.40 13.35 -1.24
CA ILE A 18 -8.02 14.29 -0.20
C ILE A 18 -6.75 15.01 -0.64
N GLY A 19 -6.75 16.34 -0.62
CA GLY A 19 -5.59 17.17 -0.94
C GLY A 19 -5.20 18.06 0.23
N LEU A 20 -3.91 18.12 0.56
CA LEU A 20 -3.36 19.03 1.56
C LEU A 20 -2.41 20.00 0.89
N LYS A 21 -2.52 21.30 1.23
CA LYS A 21 -1.64 22.36 0.71
C LYS A 21 -1.15 23.24 1.84
N ASN A 22 0.16 23.18 2.11
CA ASN A 22 0.87 23.96 3.11
C ASN A 22 0.17 23.96 4.48
N VAL A 23 -0.19 22.76 4.96
CA VAL A 23 -0.94 22.58 6.21
C VAL A 23 0.01 22.63 7.39
N PHE A 24 -0.30 23.56 8.33
CA PHE A 24 0.40 23.70 9.59
C PHE A 24 -0.56 23.48 10.77
N LYS A 25 -0.08 22.82 11.80
CA LYS A 25 -0.75 22.78 13.11
C LYS A 25 0.22 23.10 14.21
N ILE A 26 -0.07 24.17 14.93
CA ILE A 26 0.69 24.64 16.07
C ILE A 26 -0.26 24.71 17.27
N PHE A 27 0.14 24.08 18.36
CA PHE A 27 -0.58 24.08 19.63
C PHE A 27 0.02 25.12 20.56
N GLY A 28 -0.80 25.87 21.29
CA GLY A 28 -0.40 26.90 22.26
C GLY A 28 -1.17 28.16 22.07
N GLU A 29 -0.87 29.17 22.91
CA GLU A 29 -1.63 30.45 22.99
C GLU A 29 -1.24 31.44 21.88
N ARG A 30 -0.05 31.29 21.26
CA ARG A 30 0.49 32.23 20.26
C ARG A 30 0.84 31.57 18.96
N PRO A 31 -0.11 30.84 18.30
CA PRO A 31 0.19 30.04 17.13
C PRO A 31 0.68 30.88 15.93
N ASP A 32 0.15 32.11 15.76
CA ASP A 32 0.54 32.99 14.64
C ASP A 32 1.99 33.45 14.75
N LYS A 33 2.44 33.82 15.99
CA LYS A 33 3.85 34.17 16.24
C LYS A 33 4.76 32.97 15.98
N ALA A 34 4.36 31.79 16.45
CA ALA A 34 5.12 30.57 16.23
C ALA A 34 5.17 30.20 14.74
N LEU A 35 4.07 30.36 13.98
CA LEU A 35 4.03 30.17 12.53
C LEU A 35 4.99 31.09 11.78
N ALA A 36 5.05 32.37 12.15
CA ALA A 36 6.00 33.31 11.57
C ALA A 36 7.47 32.86 11.82
N MET A 37 7.75 32.37 13.02
CA MET A 37 9.07 31.83 13.36
C MET A 37 9.40 30.55 12.58
N VAL A 38 8.43 29.64 12.38
CA VAL A 38 8.59 28.46 11.51
C VAL A 38 8.98 28.88 10.08
N LYS A 39 8.22 29.82 9.52
CA LYS A 39 8.45 30.34 8.16
C LYS A 39 9.79 31.06 8.02
N SER A 40 10.36 31.60 9.11
CA SER A 40 11.71 32.18 9.15
C SER A 40 12.84 31.17 9.42
N GLY A 41 12.53 29.86 9.44
CA GLY A 41 13.51 28.80 9.60
C GLY A 41 14.00 28.54 11.03
N LYS A 42 13.31 29.05 12.06
CA LYS A 42 13.65 28.79 13.45
C LYS A 42 13.37 27.35 13.84
N SER A 43 14.24 26.78 14.69
CA SER A 43 14.08 25.43 15.19
C SER A 43 12.89 25.30 16.15
N LYS A 44 12.37 24.07 16.30
CA LYS A 44 11.27 23.78 17.23
C LYS A 44 11.60 24.19 18.67
N SER A 45 12.84 24.00 19.11
CA SER A 45 13.32 24.39 20.45
C SER A 45 13.30 25.90 20.65
N GLU A 46 13.79 26.67 19.67
CA GLU A 46 13.74 28.15 19.70
C GLU A 46 12.30 28.66 19.75
N ILE A 47 11.41 28.05 18.93
CA ILE A 47 9.99 28.42 18.86
C ILE A 47 9.30 28.12 20.20
N HIS A 48 9.55 26.94 20.76
CA HIS A 48 8.98 26.56 22.06
C HIS A 48 9.48 27.48 23.16
N ALA A 49 10.77 27.77 23.22
CA ALA A 49 11.33 28.70 24.22
C ALA A 49 10.76 30.10 24.11
N ALA A 50 10.50 30.63 22.90
CA ALA A 50 10.02 32.00 22.68
C ALA A 50 8.50 32.15 22.78
N THR A 51 7.72 31.07 22.59
CA THR A 51 6.26 31.15 22.46
C THR A 51 5.49 30.19 23.37
N GLY A 52 6.13 29.15 23.93
CA GLY A 52 5.50 28.01 24.61
C GLY A 52 4.69 27.13 23.70
N CYS A 53 4.74 27.36 22.37
CA CYS A 53 3.97 26.59 21.39
C CYS A 53 4.69 25.30 20.97
N ALA A 54 3.91 24.26 20.65
CA ALA A 54 4.38 23.00 20.10
C ALA A 54 3.92 22.82 18.66
N ILE A 55 4.83 22.45 17.77
CA ILE A 55 4.52 22.19 16.35
C ILE A 55 4.09 20.72 16.20
N GLY A 56 2.81 20.52 15.90
CA GLY A 56 2.22 19.21 15.63
C GLY A 56 2.39 18.77 14.17
N VAL A 57 2.09 19.68 13.22
CA VAL A 57 2.30 19.46 11.77
C VAL A 57 2.97 20.69 11.20
N ASN A 58 3.96 20.47 10.34
CA ASN A 58 4.80 21.49 9.73
C ASN A 58 4.83 21.31 8.22
N ASP A 59 4.14 22.19 7.51
CA ASP A 59 4.12 22.29 6.04
C ASP A 59 3.79 20.99 5.33
N ALA A 60 2.71 20.33 5.73
CA ALA A 60 2.28 19.11 5.06
C ALA A 60 1.55 19.45 3.76
N SER A 61 2.08 18.91 2.63
CA SER A 61 1.50 19.04 1.29
C SER A 61 1.62 17.70 0.57
N PHE A 62 0.48 17.07 0.28
CA PHE A 62 0.38 15.82 -0.49
C PHE A 62 -1.07 15.56 -0.90
N GLU A 63 -1.26 14.56 -1.74
CA GLU A 63 -2.57 14.13 -2.21
C GLU A 63 -2.79 12.66 -1.90
N ILE A 64 -4.02 12.30 -1.57
CA ILE A 64 -4.51 10.93 -1.40
C ILE A 64 -5.50 10.68 -2.53
N LYS A 65 -5.31 9.58 -3.25
CA LYS A 65 -6.12 9.20 -4.39
C LYS A 65 -7.39 8.49 -3.97
N ASP A 66 -8.42 8.54 -4.81
CA ASP A 66 -9.67 7.83 -4.56
C ASP A 66 -9.45 6.32 -4.61
N GLY A 67 -9.96 5.62 -3.60
CA GLY A 67 -9.84 4.17 -3.49
C GLY A 67 -8.48 3.65 -3.04
N GLU A 68 -7.49 4.48 -2.66
CA GLU A 68 -6.21 3.98 -2.15
C GLU A 68 -6.20 3.75 -0.63
N ILE A 69 -5.37 2.83 -0.17
CA ILE A 69 -4.94 2.71 1.23
C ILE A 69 -3.66 3.53 1.41
N PHE A 70 -3.79 4.69 2.05
CA PHE A 70 -2.70 5.61 2.32
C PHE A 70 -2.24 5.48 3.77
N VAL A 71 -1.00 5.05 4.00
CA VAL A 71 -0.48 4.82 5.34
C VAL A 71 0.37 6.00 5.81
N ILE A 72 0.07 6.54 6.99
CA ILE A 72 0.88 7.57 7.65
C ILE A 72 1.72 6.91 8.73
N MET A 73 3.05 6.96 8.57
CA MET A 73 4.01 6.32 9.45
C MET A 73 5.03 7.30 10.05
N GLY A 74 5.74 6.87 11.09
CA GLY A 74 6.80 7.63 11.76
C GLY A 74 6.86 7.28 13.24
N LEU A 75 7.92 7.72 13.93
CA LEU A 75 8.12 7.48 15.35
C LEU A 75 7.02 8.14 16.23
N SER A 76 6.93 7.73 17.49
CA SER A 76 6.04 8.38 18.47
C SER A 76 6.32 9.88 18.54
N GLY A 77 5.27 10.70 18.58
CA GLY A 77 5.41 12.17 18.60
C GLY A 77 5.73 12.81 17.24
N SER A 78 5.82 12.06 16.13
CA SER A 78 6.08 12.65 14.80
C SER A 78 4.92 13.48 14.21
N GLY A 79 3.72 13.44 14.81
CA GLY A 79 2.56 14.23 14.37
C GLY A 79 1.48 13.44 13.62
N LYS A 80 1.60 12.12 13.44
CA LYS A 80 0.70 11.25 12.67
C LYS A 80 -0.78 11.42 13.05
N SER A 81 -1.13 11.17 14.31
CA SER A 81 -2.52 11.30 14.79
C SER A 81 -3.03 12.73 14.72
N THR A 82 -2.14 13.73 14.82
CA THR A 82 -2.51 15.14 14.59
C THR A 82 -2.86 15.34 13.13
N LEU A 83 -2.03 14.88 12.20
CA LEU A 83 -2.28 14.96 10.76
C LEU A 83 -3.59 14.25 10.39
N LEU A 84 -3.80 13.01 10.88
CA LEU A 84 -5.04 12.27 10.63
C LEU A 84 -6.28 13.05 11.09
N ARG A 85 -6.23 13.68 12.29
CA ARG A 85 -7.34 14.46 12.83
C ARG A 85 -7.54 15.81 12.15
N LEU A 86 -6.57 16.31 11.42
CA LEU A 86 -6.75 17.46 10.53
C LEU A 86 -7.56 17.09 9.29
N LEU A 87 -7.42 15.85 8.74
CA LEU A 87 -8.13 15.43 7.54
C LEU A 87 -9.65 15.44 7.67
N ASN A 88 -10.18 15.27 8.87
CA ASN A 88 -11.61 15.42 9.16
C ASN A 88 -11.93 16.68 9.96
N ARG A 89 -10.94 17.57 10.12
CA ARG A 89 -11.02 18.81 10.87
C ARG A 89 -11.51 18.65 12.33
N LEU A 90 -11.26 17.46 12.95
CA LEU A 90 -11.40 17.33 14.40
C LEU A 90 -10.45 18.26 15.16
N ILE A 91 -9.31 18.55 14.53
CA ILE A 91 -8.36 19.57 14.94
C ILE A 91 -8.33 20.63 13.82
N GLU A 92 -8.50 21.91 14.19
CA GLU A 92 -8.40 23.01 13.23
C GLU A 92 -6.94 23.21 12.81
N PRO A 93 -6.63 23.33 11.51
CA PRO A 93 -5.30 23.73 11.08
C PRO A 93 -4.99 25.17 11.53
N THR A 94 -3.72 25.46 11.76
CA THR A 94 -3.26 26.84 12.02
C THR A 94 -3.15 27.62 10.71
N SER A 95 -2.77 26.95 9.62
CA SER A 95 -2.66 27.53 8.26
C SER A 95 -2.72 26.41 7.23
N GLY A 96 -2.93 26.78 5.97
CA GLY A 96 -3.05 25.87 4.85
C GLY A 96 -4.49 25.50 4.53
N SER A 97 -4.69 24.65 3.52
CA SER A 97 -6.00 24.16 3.09
C SER A 97 -6.03 22.64 3.02
N ILE A 98 -7.20 22.07 3.28
CA ILE A 98 -7.48 20.64 3.18
C ILE A 98 -8.74 20.50 2.33
N GLU A 99 -8.61 19.83 1.21
CA GLU A 99 -9.68 19.57 0.26
C GLU A 99 -10.13 18.11 0.36
N VAL A 100 -11.45 17.87 0.39
CA VAL A 100 -12.07 16.54 0.30
C VAL A 100 -13.04 16.58 -0.88
N ASP A 101 -12.84 15.68 -1.85
CA ASP A 101 -13.59 15.67 -3.12
C ASP A 101 -13.63 17.07 -3.80
N GLY A 102 -12.51 17.81 -3.75
CA GLY A 102 -12.38 19.16 -4.31
C GLY A 102 -13.03 20.27 -3.50
N GLN A 103 -13.57 19.99 -2.32
CA GLN A 103 -14.17 20.97 -1.42
C GLN A 103 -13.23 21.30 -0.26
N ASP A 104 -12.87 22.57 -0.08
CA ASP A 104 -12.00 23.03 1.01
C ASP A 104 -12.74 22.97 2.36
N ILE A 105 -12.49 21.91 3.13
CA ILE A 105 -13.12 21.69 4.44
C ILE A 105 -12.67 22.70 5.49
N THR A 106 -11.55 23.40 5.29
CA THR A 106 -11.05 24.40 6.25
C THR A 106 -11.91 25.67 6.28
N LYS A 107 -12.63 25.96 5.18
CA LYS A 107 -13.53 27.11 5.06
C LYS A 107 -14.99 26.80 5.34
N MET A 108 -15.35 25.53 5.50
CA MET A 108 -16.73 25.12 5.76
C MET A 108 -17.24 25.58 7.09
N SER A 109 -18.51 25.93 7.12
CA SER A 109 -19.25 26.14 8.36
C SER A 109 -19.35 24.85 9.18
N ARG A 110 -19.63 24.99 10.47
CA ARG A 110 -19.84 23.83 11.36
C ARG A 110 -20.93 22.87 10.85
N LYS A 111 -21.98 23.41 10.24
CA LYS A 111 -23.10 22.62 9.71
C LYS A 111 -22.67 21.77 8.50
N GLU A 112 -22.00 22.38 7.54
CA GLU A 112 -21.47 21.69 6.35
C GLU A 112 -20.46 20.61 6.74
N LEU A 113 -19.58 20.91 7.68
CA LEU A 113 -18.60 19.96 8.19
C LEU A 113 -19.26 18.74 8.87
N ILE A 114 -20.36 18.94 9.60
CA ILE A 114 -21.13 17.83 10.20
C ILE A 114 -21.73 16.94 9.11
N GLU A 115 -22.25 17.52 8.03
CA GLU A 115 -22.84 16.76 6.94
C GLU A 115 -21.79 15.89 6.22
N ILE A 116 -20.61 16.44 5.92
CA ILE A 116 -19.51 15.65 5.31
C ILE A 116 -19.07 14.51 6.26
N ARG A 117 -18.91 14.79 7.56
CA ARG A 117 -18.52 13.77 8.55
C ARG A 117 -19.57 12.66 8.71
N ARG A 118 -20.85 12.98 8.49
CA ARG A 118 -21.92 11.97 8.57
C ARG A 118 -22.01 11.11 7.31
N ARG A 119 -21.78 11.71 6.17
CA ARG A 119 -21.97 11.06 4.87
C ARG A 119 -20.70 10.35 4.39
N ASP A 120 -19.56 11.03 4.46
CA ASP A 120 -18.37 10.63 3.72
C ASP A 120 -17.24 10.12 4.59
N ILE A 121 -17.09 10.59 5.84
CA ILE A 121 -15.91 10.34 6.65
C ILE A 121 -16.25 9.60 7.94
N SER A 122 -15.69 8.41 8.13
CA SER A 122 -15.71 7.73 9.44
C SER A 122 -14.32 7.61 10.02
N MET A 123 -14.24 7.49 11.35
CA MET A 123 -12.97 7.37 12.06
C MET A 123 -12.99 6.24 13.09
N VAL A 124 -11.94 5.43 13.05
CA VAL A 124 -11.60 4.43 14.07
C VAL A 124 -10.49 5.01 14.95
N PHE A 125 -10.74 5.08 16.25
CA PHE A 125 -9.82 5.69 17.23
C PHE A 125 -8.91 4.63 17.85
N GLN A 126 -7.71 5.03 18.24
CA GLN A 126 -6.76 4.22 19.00
C GLN A 126 -7.35 3.70 20.32
N SER A 127 -8.04 4.54 21.07
CA SER A 127 -8.88 4.13 22.19
C SER A 127 -10.26 3.77 21.65
N PHE A 128 -10.77 2.61 21.98
CA PHE A 128 -12.00 2.02 21.38
C PHE A 128 -13.20 2.99 21.32
N ALA A 129 -13.26 4.01 22.20
CA ALA A 129 -14.31 5.02 22.27
C ALA A 129 -15.73 4.43 22.22
N LEU A 130 -15.93 3.24 22.83
CA LEU A 130 -17.23 2.57 22.91
C LEU A 130 -18.04 3.17 24.06
N LEU A 131 -19.35 3.24 23.85
CA LEU A 131 -20.32 3.68 24.84
C LEU A 131 -20.58 2.50 25.81
N PRO A 132 -20.15 2.60 27.09
CA PRO A 132 -20.13 1.47 28.02
C PRO A 132 -21.53 0.94 28.37
N ASN A 133 -22.52 1.81 28.34
CA ASN A 133 -23.91 1.49 28.69
C ASN A 133 -24.76 1.00 27.51
N ARG A 134 -24.17 0.88 26.31
CA ARG A 134 -24.83 0.38 25.11
C ARG A 134 -24.33 -1.03 24.75
N THR A 135 -25.19 -1.80 24.11
CA THR A 135 -24.80 -3.11 23.53
C THR A 135 -23.82 -2.91 22.37
N VAL A 136 -23.19 -3.99 21.96
CA VAL A 136 -22.33 -4.05 20.76
C VAL A 136 -23.07 -3.58 19.52
N LEU A 137 -24.29 -4.08 19.30
CA LEU A 137 -25.15 -3.65 18.19
C LEU A 137 -25.45 -2.15 18.26
N ASN A 138 -25.80 -1.61 19.43
CA ASN A 138 -26.11 -0.19 19.58
C ASN A 138 -24.87 0.69 19.50
N ASN A 139 -23.68 0.17 19.82
CA ASN A 139 -22.40 0.84 19.55
C ASN A 139 -22.13 0.93 18.06
N ALA A 140 -22.28 -0.17 17.32
CA ALA A 140 -22.13 -0.21 15.88
C ALA A 140 -23.15 0.70 15.15
N ALA A 141 -24.39 0.75 15.64
CA ALA A 141 -25.47 1.58 15.08
C ALA A 141 -25.36 3.08 15.44
N PHE A 142 -24.46 3.47 16.36
CA PHE A 142 -24.47 4.81 16.95
C PHE A 142 -24.29 5.95 15.92
N GLY A 143 -23.40 5.79 14.95
CA GLY A 143 -23.20 6.79 13.89
C GLY A 143 -24.47 7.04 13.07
N LEU A 144 -25.18 5.97 12.73
CA LEU A 144 -26.45 6.03 12.00
C LEU A 144 -27.58 6.61 12.84
N GLU A 145 -27.59 6.36 14.16
CA GLU A 145 -28.54 6.98 15.09
C GLU A 145 -28.37 8.50 15.12
N VAL A 146 -27.13 8.98 15.24
CA VAL A 146 -26.81 10.42 15.20
C VAL A 146 -27.12 11.04 13.84
N ALA A 147 -27.04 10.27 12.77
CA ALA A 147 -27.44 10.70 11.43
C ALA A 147 -28.96 10.72 11.22
N GLY A 148 -29.78 10.24 12.18
CA GLY A 148 -31.24 10.21 12.11
C GLY A 148 -31.83 9.04 11.33
N VAL A 149 -31.04 7.99 11.06
CA VAL A 149 -31.50 6.79 10.37
C VAL A 149 -32.50 6.00 11.25
N GLY A 150 -33.58 5.52 10.66
CA GLY A 150 -34.64 4.75 11.34
C GLY A 150 -34.10 3.50 12.06
N GLU A 151 -34.77 3.11 13.15
CA GLU A 151 -34.24 2.03 14.04
C GLU A 151 -34.03 0.71 13.35
N ALA A 152 -34.98 0.28 12.52
CA ALA A 152 -34.88 -1.00 11.82
C ALA A 152 -33.71 -1.01 10.83
N GLU A 153 -33.56 0.05 10.04
CA GLU A 153 -32.49 0.18 9.04
C GLU A 153 -31.12 0.26 9.72
N ARG A 154 -30.95 1.13 10.74
CA ARG A 154 -29.64 1.27 11.41
C ARG A 154 -29.21 -0.03 12.11
N LYS A 155 -30.14 -0.80 12.68
CA LYS A 155 -29.83 -2.11 13.28
C LYS A 155 -29.42 -3.13 12.22
N ALA A 156 -30.09 -3.15 11.06
CA ALA A 156 -29.74 -4.03 9.95
C ALA A 156 -28.31 -3.73 9.41
N LYS A 157 -28.01 -2.45 9.14
CA LYS A 157 -26.67 -2.01 8.71
C LYS A 157 -25.59 -2.30 9.76
N ALA A 158 -25.87 -2.04 11.03
CA ALA A 158 -24.95 -2.36 12.12
C ALA A 158 -24.70 -3.86 12.28
N MET A 159 -25.73 -4.69 12.10
CA MET A 159 -25.56 -6.15 12.13
C MET A 159 -24.73 -6.64 10.94
N HIS A 160 -24.93 -6.08 9.76
CA HIS A 160 -24.11 -6.39 8.59
C HIS A 160 -22.62 -6.05 8.85
N ALA A 161 -22.35 -4.86 9.40
CA ALA A 161 -21.00 -4.46 9.76
C ALA A 161 -20.38 -5.34 10.87
N LEU A 162 -21.18 -5.77 11.86
CA LEU A 162 -20.73 -6.71 12.90
C LEU A 162 -20.39 -8.09 12.33
N LYS A 163 -21.14 -8.54 11.34
CA LYS A 163 -20.86 -9.80 10.63
C LYS A 163 -19.54 -9.73 9.88
N ALA A 164 -19.27 -8.61 9.18
CA ALA A 164 -18.01 -8.39 8.47
C ALA A 164 -16.77 -8.48 9.38
N VAL A 165 -16.91 -8.13 10.68
CA VAL A 165 -15.81 -8.22 11.65
C VAL A 165 -15.91 -9.45 12.57
N GLY A 166 -16.78 -10.42 12.27
CA GLY A 166 -16.93 -11.68 13.01
C GLY A 166 -17.51 -11.51 14.43
N LEU A 167 -18.36 -10.50 14.66
CA LEU A 167 -18.94 -10.20 15.98
C LEU A 167 -20.48 -10.28 16.03
N GLU A 168 -21.12 -10.89 15.06
CA GLU A 168 -22.58 -11.02 15.02
C GLU A 168 -23.15 -11.73 16.24
N GLY A 169 -22.48 -12.78 16.73
CA GLY A 169 -22.87 -13.53 17.93
C GLY A 169 -22.79 -12.74 19.25
N TYR A 170 -22.11 -11.59 19.24
CA TYR A 170 -21.93 -10.73 20.41
C TYR A 170 -22.79 -9.45 20.37
N ALA A 171 -23.72 -9.35 19.43
CA ALA A 171 -24.55 -8.16 19.22
C ALA A 171 -25.28 -7.66 20.48
N GLY A 172 -25.74 -8.58 21.34
CA GLY A 172 -26.41 -8.29 22.62
C GLY A 172 -25.46 -8.00 23.78
N SER A 173 -24.15 -8.29 23.67
CA SER A 173 -23.17 -8.11 24.72
C SER A 173 -22.87 -6.62 24.97
N ARG A 174 -22.28 -6.31 26.15
CA ARG A 174 -21.77 -4.97 26.48
C ARG A 174 -20.25 -4.90 26.35
N PRO A 175 -19.66 -3.70 26.17
CA PRO A 175 -18.22 -3.56 26.02
C PRO A 175 -17.36 -4.16 27.14
N ASN A 176 -17.86 -4.17 28.38
CA ASN A 176 -17.15 -4.76 29.51
C ASN A 176 -17.05 -6.31 29.46
N GLN A 177 -17.83 -6.95 28.61
CA GLN A 177 -17.83 -8.41 28.39
C GLN A 177 -16.89 -8.82 27.23
N LEU A 178 -16.22 -7.86 26.59
CA LEU A 178 -15.39 -8.08 25.41
C LEU A 178 -13.90 -7.95 25.72
N SER A 179 -13.08 -8.74 25.02
CA SER A 179 -11.62 -8.55 24.98
C SER A 179 -11.24 -7.22 24.32
N GLY A 180 -9.99 -6.77 24.47
CA GLY A 180 -9.49 -5.57 23.81
C GLY A 180 -9.65 -5.62 22.29
N GLY A 181 -9.27 -6.75 21.67
CA GLY A 181 -9.42 -6.95 20.23
C GLY A 181 -10.88 -6.95 19.77
N MET A 182 -11.79 -7.54 20.53
CA MET A 182 -13.23 -7.48 20.23
C MET A 182 -13.76 -6.04 20.28
N LYS A 183 -13.34 -5.25 21.28
CA LYS A 183 -13.72 -3.83 21.38
C LYS A 183 -13.24 -3.03 20.15
N GLN A 184 -12.03 -3.34 19.67
CA GLN A 184 -11.50 -2.70 18.47
C GLN A 184 -12.33 -3.05 17.23
N ARG A 185 -12.69 -4.33 17.06
CA ARG A 185 -13.57 -4.78 15.98
C ARG A 185 -14.97 -4.15 16.04
N VAL A 186 -15.52 -3.90 17.24
CA VAL A 186 -16.77 -3.12 17.37
C VAL A 186 -16.58 -1.66 16.92
N GLY A 187 -15.44 -1.04 17.23
CA GLY A 187 -15.08 0.29 16.75
C GLY A 187 -15.01 0.36 15.22
N LEU A 188 -14.41 -0.66 14.59
CA LEU A 188 -14.37 -0.79 13.14
C LEU A 188 -15.77 -1.01 12.55
N ALA A 189 -16.58 -1.91 13.12
CA ALA A 189 -17.97 -2.13 12.68
C ALA A 189 -18.80 -0.85 12.76
N ARG A 190 -18.63 -0.04 13.82
CA ARG A 190 -19.30 1.27 13.95
C ARG A 190 -18.93 2.23 12.82
N ALA A 191 -17.65 2.25 12.43
CA ALA A 191 -17.18 3.09 11.33
C ALA A 191 -17.69 2.59 9.97
N LEU A 192 -17.75 1.27 9.77
CA LEU A 192 -18.22 0.65 8.54
C LEU A 192 -19.74 0.73 8.35
N ALA A 193 -20.51 0.73 9.45
CA ALA A 193 -21.98 0.74 9.41
C ALA A 193 -22.58 1.94 8.67
N SER A 194 -21.88 3.08 8.64
CA SER A 194 -22.29 4.28 7.91
C SER A 194 -21.89 4.27 6.42
N GLU A 195 -21.25 3.22 5.95
CA GLU A 195 -20.79 3.07 4.55
C GLU A 195 -20.00 4.28 4.03
N PRO A 196 -18.96 4.74 4.75
CA PRO A 196 -18.23 5.95 4.39
C PRO A 196 -17.41 5.75 3.11
N THR A 197 -17.16 6.83 2.36
CA THR A 197 -16.22 6.83 1.24
C THR A 197 -14.77 7.00 1.71
N ILE A 198 -14.55 7.57 2.90
CA ILE A 198 -13.25 7.78 3.53
C ILE A 198 -13.27 7.17 4.94
N LEU A 199 -12.31 6.27 5.21
CA LEU A 199 -12.11 5.66 6.51
C LEU A 199 -10.77 6.11 7.10
N LEU A 200 -10.80 6.86 8.21
CA LEU A 200 -9.61 7.29 8.95
C LEU A 200 -9.36 6.34 10.11
N MET A 201 -8.15 5.81 10.24
CA MET A 201 -7.80 4.81 11.25
C MET A 201 -6.56 5.24 12.04
N ASP A 202 -6.73 5.54 13.33
CA ASP A 202 -5.64 5.98 14.23
C ASP A 202 -5.14 4.79 15.04
N GLU A 203 -4.05 4.14 14.61
CA GLU A 203 -3.43 2.94 15.22
C GLU A 203 -4.46 1.85 15.56
N ALA A 204 -5.38 1.60 14.63
CA ALA A 204 -6.58 0.79 14.88
C ALA A 204 -6.31 -0.68 15.20
N PHE A 205 -5.14 -1.22 14.90
CA PHE A 205 -4.78 -2.62 15.13
C PHE A 205 -3.70 -2.83 16.19
N SER A 206 -3.20 -1.74 16.82
CA SER A 206 -2.09 -1.81 17.78
C SER A 206 -2.40 -2.66 19.04
N ALA A 207 -3.68 -2.75 19.43
CA ALA A 207 -4.13 -3.51 20.60
C ALA A 207 -4.51 -4.96 20.28
N LEU A 208 -4.34 -5.43 19.04
CA LEU A 208 -4.64 -6.79 18.62
C LEU A 208 -3.42 -7.70 18.78
N ASP A 209 -3.66 -8.98 19.11
CA ASP A 209 -2.62 -10.00 18.99
C ASP A 209 -2.22 -10.20 17.50
N PRO A 210 -1.01 -10.73 17.22
CA PRO A 210 -0.48 -10.80 15.86
C PRO A 210 -1.36 -11.54 14.85
N LEU A 211 -2.01 -12.65 15.29
CA LEU A 211 -2.87 -13.43 14.41
C LEU A 211 -4.12 -12.66 14.01
N ILE A 212 -4.83 -12.12 15.00
CA ILE A 212 -6.05 -11.32 14.77
C ILE A 212 -5.75 -10.05 13.99
N ARG A 213 -4.58 -9.43 14.24
CA ARG A 213 -4.11 -8.26 13.47
C ARG A 213 -4.01 -8.59 11.99
N THR A 214 -3.36 -9.70 11.66
CA THR A 214 -3.22 -10.18 10.28
C THR A 214 -4.59 -10.41 9.62
N GLU A 215 -5.50 -11.11 10.30
CA GLU A 215 -6.86 -11.34 9.80
C GLU A 215 -7.61 -10.01 9.53
N MET A 216 -7.46 -9.04 10.43
CA MET A 216 -8.12 -7.73 10.28
C MET A 216 -7.51 -6.88 9.16
N GLN A 217 -6.22 -7.00 8.88
CA GLN A 217 -5.56 -6.37 7.75
C GLN A 217 -6.08 -6.96 6.43
N ASP A 218 -6.17 -8.29 6.34
CA ASP A 218 -6.71 -8.97 5.15
C ASP A 218 -8.17 -8.58 4.89
N GLU A 219 -8.98 -8.51 5.97
CA GLU A 219 -10.35 -8.06 5.88
C GLU A 219 -10.47 -6.60 5.43
N LEU A 220 -9.56 -5.71 5.91
CA LEU A 220 -9.52 -4.31 5.49
C LEU A 220 -9.22 -4.17 3.99
N VAL A 221 -8.22 -4.90 3.49
CA VAL A 221 -7.86 -4.93 2.06
C VAL A 221 -9.03 -5.46 1.23
N ARG A 222 -9.70 -6.53 1.68
CA ARG A 222 -10.88 -7.08 1.01
C ARG A 222 -12.02 -6.06 0.93
N LEU A 223 -12.35 -5.41 2.05
CA LEU A 223 -13.41 -4.39 2.12
C LEU A 223 -13.09 -3.16 1.26
N GLN A 224 -11.81 -2.79 1.15
CA GLN A 224 -11.38 -1.71 0.26
C GLN A 224 -11.60 -2.10 -1.20
N ALA A 225 -11.18 -3.30 -1.61
CA ALA A 225 -11.33 -3.79 -2.97
C ALA A 225 -12.82 -3.92 -3.40
N GLU A 226 -13.70 -4.37 -2.50
CA GLU A 226 -15.14 -4.55 -2.78
C GLU A 226 -15.88 -3.22 -2.98
N HIS A 227 -15.45 -2.15 -2.30
CA HIS A 227 -16.19 -0.89 -2.25
C HIS A 227 -15.39 0.34 -2.70
N SER A 228 -14.15 0.16 -3.18
CA SER A 228 -13.24 1.25 -3.61
C SER A 228 -13.16 2.40 -2.60
N ARG A 229 -13.13 2.09 -1.29
CA ARG A 229 -13.04 3.10 -0.21
C ARG A 229 -11.64 3.64 -0.11
N THR A 230 -11.51 4.94 0.13
CA THR A 230 -10.22 5.55 0.47
C THR A 230 -9.97 5.34 1.97
N ILE A 231 -8.83 4.75 2.31
CA ILE A 231 -8.45 4.46 3.69
C ILE A 231 -7.20 5.24 4.04
N VAL A 232 -7.24 5.99 5.14
CA VAL A 232 -6.04 6.64 5.71
C VAL A 232 -5.74 5.97 7.04
N PHE A 233 -4.62 5.26 7.06
CA PHE A 233 -4.24 4.40 8.16
C PHE A 233 -2.96 4.90 8.85
N VAL A 234 -3.02 5.15 10.16
CA VAL A 234 -1.83 5.49 10.96
C VAL A 234 -1.25 4.23 11.56
N SER A 235 0.03 3.97 11.29
CA SER A 235 0.79 2.89 11.91
C SER A 235 2.16 3.38 12.40
N HIS A 236 2.72 2.67 13.37
CA HIS A 236 4.13 2.74 13.76
C HIS A 236 4.88 1.45 13.37
N ASP A 237 4.17 0.47 12.84
CA ASP A 237 4.67 -0.81 12.39
C ASP A 237 4.87 -0.77 10.87
N LEU A 238 6.12 -0.99 10.45
CA LEU A 238 6.47 -0.92 9.04
C LEU A 238 5.94 -2.12 8.25
N ASP A 239 5.97 -3.33 8.82
CA ASP A 239 5.45 -4.52 8.15
C ASP A 239 3.97 -4.37 7.83
N GLU A 240 3.23 -3.75 8.76
CA GLU A 240 1.83 -3.38 8.55
C GLU A 240 1.67 -2.39 7.39
N ALA A 241 2.47 -1.31 7.36
CA ALA A 241 2.42 -0.30 6.32
C ALA A 241 2.75 -0.87 4.93
N MET A 242 3.77 -1.73 4.87
CA MET A 242 4.21 -2.38 3.63
C MET A 242 3.20 -3.41 3.11
N ARG A 243 2.48 -4.09 4.03
CA ARG A 243 1.51 -5.12 3.67
C ARG A 243 0.22 -4.57 3.08
N ILE A 244 -0.30 -3.48 3.65
CA ILE A 244 -1.63 -2.98 3.30
C ILE A 244 -1.63 -1.67 2.50
N GLY A 245 -0.53 -0.89 2.55
CA GLY A 245 -0.47 0.44 1.94
C GLY A 245 -0.20 0.42 0.44
N ASP A 246 -1.02 1.11 -0.33
CA ASP A 246 -0.70 1.44 -1.71
C ASP A 246 0.37 2.53 -1.77
N ARG A 247 0.30 3.51 -0.85
CA ARG A 247 1.31 4.53 -0.64
C ARG A 247 1.52 4.81 0.84
N ILE A 248 2.77 5.14 1.19
CA ILE A 248 3.22 5.40 2.56
C ILE A 248 3.74 6.84 2.65
N CYS A 249 3.28 7.56 3.67
CA CYS A 249 3.75 8.89 4.07
C CYS A 249 4.58 8.78 5.34
N ILE A 250 5.89 9.01 5.25
CA ILE A 250 6.78 8.98 6.41
C ILE A 250 6.90 10.36 7.02
N MET A 251 6.60 10.45 8.31
CA MET A 251 6.66 11.69 9.08
C MET A 251 7.79 11.70 10.10
N GLN A 252 8.49 12.83 10.19
CA GLN A 252 9.45 13.12 11.25
C GLN A 252 9.23 14.53 11.80
N ASN A 253 9.16 14.66 13.10
CA ASN A 253 9.09 15.98 13.74
C ASN A 253 7.99 16.90 13.17
N GLY A 254 6.81 16.36 12.85
CA GLY A 254 5.68 17.11 12.29
C GLY A 254 5.76 17.36 10.79
N SER A 255 6.87 17.09 10.15
CA SER A 255 7.03 17.25 8.69
C SER A 255 6.86 15.92 7.96
N VAL A 256 6.33 16.00 6.74
CA VAL A 256 6.33 14.90 5.77
C VAL A 256 7.74 14.82 5.17
N ILE A 257 8.37 13.67 5.27
CA ILE A 257 9.74 13.44 4.75
C ILE A 257 9.69 12.80 3.37
N GLN A 258 8.83 11.80 3.20
CA GLN A 258 8.66 11.11 1.93
C GLN A 258 7.23 10.58 1.80
N VAL A 259 6.71 10.60 0.57
CA VAL A 259 5.48 9.90 0.17
C VAL A 259 5.82 9.10 -1.08
N GLY A 260 5.50 7.82 -1.07
CA GLY A 260 5.77 6.93 -2.21
C GLY A 260 5.10 5.57 -2.02
N THR A 261 5.18 4.73 -3.04
CA THR A 261 4.80 3.32 -2.93
C THR A 261 5.76 2.60 -1.98
N PRO A 262 5.39 1.45 -1.41
CA PRO A 262 6.29 0.61 -0.63
C PRO A 262 7.63 0.39 -1.32
N ASP A 263 7.64 0.03 -2.60
CA ASP A 263 8.85 -0.17 -3.39
C ASP A 263 9.73 1.08 -3.51
N GLU A 264 9.13 2.24 -3.83
CA GLU A 264 9.86 3.51 -3.90
C GLU A 264 10.52 3.89 -2.58
N ILE A 265 9.82 3.69 -1.46
CA ILE A 265 10.35 4.02 -0.13
C ILE A 265 11.54 3.15 0.26
N VAL A 266 11.51 1.86 -0.11
CA VAL A 266 12.61 0.91 0.16
C VAL A 266 13.80 1.14 -0.77
N THR A 267 13.53 1.30 -2.08
CA THR A 267 14.60 1.37 -3.09
C THR A 267 15.24 2.75 -3.18
N GLN A 268 14.49 3.81 -2.86
CA GLN A 268 14.92 5.21 -2.98
C GLN A 268 14.57 6.01 -1.70
N PRO A 269 15.11 5.62 -0.52
CA PRO A 269 14.84 6.35 0.72
C PRO A 269 15.38 7.78 0.62
N ALA A 270 14.53 8.78 0.97
CA ALA A 270 14.85 10.19 0.86
C ALA A 270 16.05 10.62 1.74
N ASN A 271 16.27 9.93 2.84
CA ASN A 271 17.39 10.19 3.77
C ASN A 271 17.63 9.01 4.71
N ASP A 272 18.65 9.13 5.57
CA ASP A 272 19.02 8.08 6.54
C ASP A 272 17.93 7.80 7.60
N TYR A 273 17.08 8.78 7.92
CA TYR A 273 15.93 8.55 8.80
C TYR A 273 14.94 7.57 8.16
N VAL A 274 14.58 7.78 6.90
CA VAL A 274 13.72 6.85 6.17
C VAL A 274 14.40 5.48 6.08
N ARG A 275 15.67 5.43 5.68
CA ARG A 275 16.46 4.18 5.61
C ARG A 275 16.48 3.42 6.94
N SER A 276 16.51 4.14 8.07
CA SER A 276 16.57 3.50 9.39
C SER A 276 15.35 2.65 9.75
N PHE A 277 14.19 2.89 9.14
CA PHE A 277 13.01 2.05 9.33
C PHE A 277 13.19 0.64 8.76
N PHE A 278 14.03 0.48 7.73
CA PHE A 278 14.19 -0.78 6.99
C PHE A 278 15.36 -1.64 7.49
N ARG A 279 16.17 -1.17 8.44
CA ARG A 279 17.35 -1.92 8.94
C ARG A 279 17.04 -3.30 9.49
N ASN A 280 15.81 -3.56 9.91
CA ASN A 280 15.40 -4.84 10.49
C ASN A 280 14.22 -5.47 9.75
N VAL A 281 13.89 -4.99 8.56
CA VAL A 281 12.76 -5.49 7.78
C VAL A 281 13.18 -6.69 6.96
N ASP A 282 12.42 -7.76 7.05
CA ASP A 282 12.56 -8.87 6.13
C ASP A 282 11.98 -8.48 4.75
N VAL A 283 12.87 -7.93 3.91
CA VAL A 283 12.50 -7.50 2.54
C VAL A 283 11.94 -8.63 1.68
N THR A 284 12.16 -9.88 2.07
CA THR A 284 11.60 -11.02 1.34
C THR A 284 10.08 -11.12 1.49
N GLN A 285 9.52 -10.53 2.54
CA GLN A 285 8.07 -10.45 2.76
C GLN A 285 7.44 -9.27 1.99
N VAL A 286 8.24 -8.28 1.64
CA VAL A 286 7.79 -7.03 1.01
C VAL A 286 7.74 -7.16 -0.51
N PHE A 287 8.83 -7.66 -1.10
CA PHE A 287 8.94 -7.76 -2.55
C PHE A 287 8.24 -8.99 -3.11
N LYS A 288 7.60 -8.78 -4.26
CA LYS A 288 7.07 -9.84 -5.13
C LYS A 288 8.04 -10.10 -6.28
N ALA A 289 7.89 -11.24 -6.92
CA ALA A 289 8.71 -11.61 -8.07
C ALA A 289 8.70 -10.54 -9.17
N GLY A 290 7.54 -9.92 -9.41
CA GLY A 290 7.39 -8.88 -10.42
C GLY A 290 8.22 -7.63 -10.16
N ASP A 291 8.43 -7.26 -8.90
CA ASP A 291 9.12 -6.03 -8.50
C ASP A 291 10.62 -6.10 -8.78
N ILE A 292 11.21 -7.31 -8.68
CA ILE A 292 12.65 -7.51 -8.89
C ILE A 292 13.00 -8.11 -10.26
N ALA A 293 12.01 -8.58 -11.04
CA ALA A 293 12.23 -9.18 -12.34
C ALA A 293 12.81 -8.18 -13.35
N ARG A 294 13.90 -8.54 -14.01
CA ARG A 294 14.54 -7.69 -15.03
C ARG A 294 14.69 -8.41 -16.36
N LYS A 295 14.59 -7.68 -17.47
CA LYS A 295 14.82 -8.19 -18.83
C LYS A 295 16.32 -8.18 -19.15
N THR A 296 17.09 -8.94 -18.39
CA THR A 296 18.55 -9.07 -18.58
C THR A 296 18.93 -10.11 -19.62
N GLN A 297 18.04 -11.04 -19.95
CA GLN A 297 18.27 -12.09 -20.93
C GLN A 297 17.77 -11.71 -22.32
N VAL A 298 18.40 -12.27 -23.38
CA VAL A 298 17.91 -12.13 -24.75
C VAL A 298 16.55 -12.81 -24.86
N THR A 299 15.59 -12.10 -25.43
CA THR A 299 14.27 -12.64 -25.74
C THR A 299 14.20 -13.01 -27.22
N ILE A 300 13.81 -14.25 -27.50
CA ILE A 300 13.62 -14.77 -28.87
C ILE A 300 12.13 -15.03 -29.06
N ILE A 301 11.56 -14.43 -30.11
CA ILE A 301 10.15 -14.64 -30.44
C ILE A 301 10.07 -15.94 -31.27
N ASP A 302 9.34 -16.94 -30.77
CA ASP A 302 9.08 -18.19 -31.50
C ASP A 302 8.20 -17.91 -32.73
N ARG A 303 8.80 -18.10 -33.90
CA ARG A 303 8.15 -17.97 -35.21
C ARG A 303 8.47 -19.21 -36.02
N GLN A 304 7.59 -19.59 -36.96
CA GLN A 304 7.91 -20.59 -37.94
C GLN A 304 9.21 -20.21 -38.68
N GLY A 305 10.22 -21.09 -38.65
CA GLY A 305 11.50 -20.88 -39.31
C GLY A 305 12.62 -20.30 -38.43
N VAL A 306 12.42 -20.09 -37.12
CA VAL A 306 13.55 -19.83 -36.23
C VAL A 306 14.45 -21.04 -36.15
N SER A 307 15.71 -20.89 -36.56
CA SER A 307 16.71 -21.97 -36.50
C SER A 307 17.54 -21.88 -35.23
N ALA A 308 18.05 -23.01 -34.75
CA ALA A 308 18.98 -23.06 -33.62
C ALA A 308 20.25 -22.21 -33.89
N ALA A 309 20.71 -22.11 -35.14
CA ALA A 309 21.84 -21.24 -35.51
C ALA A 309 21.53 -19.76 -35.33
N ALA A 310 20.37 -19.28 -35.77
CA ALA A 310 19.96 -17.89 -35.61
C ALA A 310 19.75 -17.51 -34.11
N ALA A 311 19.23 -18.44 -33.29
CA ALA A 311 19.13 -18.27 -31.87
C ALA A 311 20.52 -18.15 -31.21
N LEU A 312 21.44 -19.01 -31.56
CA LEU A 312 22.81 -19.04 -31.08
C LEU A 312 23.56 -17.74 -31.43
N GLU A 313 23.50 -17.32 -32.71
CA GLU A 313 24.11 -16.07 -33.19
C GLU A 313 23.59 -14.87 -32.39
N ARG A 314 22.28 -14.79 -32.14
CA ARG A 314 21.69 -13.71 -31.37
C ARG A 314 22.17 -13.70 -29.92
N MET A 315 22.29 -14.87 -29.28
CA MET A 315 22.84 -15.00 -27.93
C MET A 315 24.30 -14.56 -27.86
N GLN A 316 25.12 -14.94 -28.84
CA GLN A 316 26.54 -14.58 -28.96
C GLN A 316 26.71 -13.06 -29.16
N ASN A 317 25.91 -12.46 -30.05
CA ASN A 317 25.97 -11.00 -30.29
C ASN A 317 25.66 -10.15 -29.08
N PHE A 318 24.88 -10.68 -28.11
CA PHE A 318 24.55 -10.00 -26.86
C PHE A 318 25.34 -10.52 -25.65
N ASP A 319 26.29 -11.42 -25.85
CA ASP A 319 27.09 -12.06 -24.80
C ASP A 319 26.23 -12.66 -23.68
N ARG A 320 25.24 -13.49 -24.07
CA ARG A 320 24.28 -14.13 -23.14
C ARG A 320 24.30 -15.64 -23.26
N GLU A 321 24.50 -16.31 -22.14
CA GLU A 321 24.50 -17.78 -22.07
C GLU A 321 23.09 -18.37 -22.22
N TYR A 322 22.03 -17.59 -21.93
CA TYR A 322 20.63 -18.02 -21.97
C TYR A 322 19.79 -17.09 -22.82
N ALA A 323 18.73 -17.64 -23.43
CA ALA A 323 17.68 -16.86 -24.07
C ALA A 323 16.30 -17.34 -23.62
N ILE A 324 15.41 -16.38 -23.42
CA ILE A 324 14.01 -16.62 -23.10
C ILE A 324 13.22 -16.72 -24.40
N ILE A 325 12.46 -17.79 -24.54
CA ILE A 325 11.60 -18.01 -25.69
C ILE A 325 10.19 -17.55 -25.35
N VAL A 326 9.62 -16.70 -26.18
CA VAL A 326 8.26 -16.19 -26.03
C VAL A 326 7.47 -16.34 -27.32
N GLY A 327 6.17 -16.55 -27.21
CA GLY A 327 5.25 -16.54 -28.35
C GLY A 327 5.07 -15.13 -28.94
N ARG A 328 4.32 -15.03 -30.05
CA ARG A 328 3.94 -13.74 -30.66
C ARG A 328 3.09 -12.86 -29.73
N ASP A 329 2.35 -13.49 -28.84
CA ASP A 329 1.54 -12.88 -27.78
C ASP A 329 2.34 -12.54 -26.52
N LYS A 330 3.68 -12.67 -26.57
CA LYS A 330 4.63 -12.47 -25.46
C LYS A 330 4.51 -13.51 -24.33
N ARG A 331 3.71 -14.55 -24.47
CA ARG A 331 3.65 -15.65 -23.50
C ARG A 331 4.97 -16.40 -23.44
N TYR A 332 5.38 -16.72 -22.22
CA TYR A 332 6.56 -17.54 -21.97
C TYR A 332 6.37 -18.96 -22.55
N GLN A 333 7.40 -19.49 -23.20
CA GLN A 333 7.40 -20.84 -23.79
C GLN A 333 8.54 -21.72 -23.29
N GLY A 334 9.66 -21.13 -22.90
CA GLY A 334 10.82 -21.90 -22.43
C GLY A 334 12.10 -21.08 -22.38
N ILE A 335 13.18 -21.73 -21.97
CA ILE A 335 14.55 -21.21 -21.95
C ILE A 335 15.44 -22.11 -22.77
N VAL A 336 16.39 -21.54 -23.49
CA VAL A 336 17.48 -22.25 -24.15
C VAL A 336 18.82 -21.74 -23.66
N SER A 337 19.84 -22.61 -23.63
CA SER A 337 21.22 -22.21 -23.39
C SER A 337 22.05 -22.33 -24.66
N GLN A 338 23.20 -21.61 -24.73
CA GLN A 338 24.14 -21.82 -25.82
C GLN A 338 24.56 -23.28 -25.90
N THR A 339 24.84 -23.92 -24.75
CA THR A 339 25.26 -25.31 -24.66
C THR A 339 24.18 -26.27 -25.20
N SER A 340 22.90 -26.10 -24.78
CA SER A 340 21.80 -26.95 -25.26
C SER A 340 21.57 -26.83 -26.77
N LEU A 341 21.65 -25.61 -27.32
CA LEU A 341 21.52 -25.40 -28.77
C LEU A 341 22.64 -26.07 -29.55
N VAL A 342 23.91 -25.90 -29.14
CA VAL A 342 25.09 -26.50 -29.78
C VAL A 342 25.00 -28.03 -29.74
N GLU A 343 24.60 -28.60 -28.61
CA GLU A 343 24.45 -30.06 -28.43
C GLU A 343 23.41 -30.63 -29.41
N LYS A 344 22.23 -29.99 -29.49
CA LYS A 344 21.15 -30.47 -30.38
C LYS A 344 21.44 -30.28 -31.87
N VAL A 345 22.20 -29.23 -32.22
CA VAL A 345 22.70 -29.05 -33.59
C VAL A 345 23.71 -30.18 -33.94
N LYS A 346 24.66 -30.50 -33.04
CA LYS A 346 25.65 -31.58 -33.26
C LYS A 346 25.01 -32.96 -33.32
N SER A 347 23.99 -33.23 -32.52
CA SER A 347 23.29 -34.52 -32.50
C SER A 347 22.34 -34.73 -33.68
N LYS A 348 22.22 -33.74 -34.59
CA LYS A 348 21.30 -33.79 -35.76
C LYS A 348 19.85 -34.09 -35.38
N ALA A 349 19.37 -33.52 -34.26
CA ALA A 349 17.99 -33.67 -33.84
C ALA A 349 17.02 -33.22 -34.95
N ALA A 350 15.84 -33.81 -35.03
CA ALA A 350 14.85 -33.50 -36.07
C ALA A 350 14.39 -32.04 -36.01
N ASP A 351 14.27 -31.49 -34.81
CA ASP A 351 14.08 -30.03 -34.52
C ASP A 351 15.10 -29.60 -33.47
N PRO A 352 16.31 -29.16 -33.88
CA PRO A 352 17.37 -28.77 -32.95
C PRO A 352 16.99 -27.58 -32.05
N TYR A 353 16.11 -26.72 -32.54
CA TYR A 353 15.67 -25.55 -31.78
C TYR A 353 14.74 -25.91 -30.61
N ARG A 354 13.64 -26.62 -30.91
CA ARG A 354 12.67 -26.98 -29.87
C ARG A 354 13.18 -28.07 -28.92
N SER A 355 14.00 -29.00 -29.41
CA SER A 355 14.62 -30.00 -28.55
C SER A 355 15.74 -29.46 -27.64
N ALA A 356 16.19 -28.22 -27.87
CA ALA A 356 17.16 -27.53 -27.01
C ALA A 356 16.52 -26.81 -25.83
N PHE A 357 15.19 -26.77 -25.69
CA PHE A 357 14.55 -26.18 -24.55
C PHE A 357 14.96 -26.92 -23.28
N LEU A 358 15.33 -26.13 -22.24
CA LEU A 358 15.70 -26.69 -20.96
C LEU A 358 14.42 -27.22 -20.29
N ALA A 359 14.51 -28.49 -19.82
CA ALA A 359 13.38 -29.16 -19.18
C ALA A 359 13.14 -28.59 -17.77
N ASP A 360 11.90 -28.68 -17.27
CA ASP A 360 11.49 -28.49 -15.90
C ASP A 360 11.71 -27.09 -15.34
N ILE A 361 11.63 -26.03 -16.18
CA ILE A 361 11.68 -24.64 -15.72
C ILE A 361 10.27 -24.06 -15.71
N GLU A 362 9.64 -24.13 -14.55
CA GLU A 362 8.34 -23.49 -14.33
C GLU A 362 8.52 -21.97 -14.11
N PRO A 363 7.74 -21.14 -14.81
CA PRO A 363 7.77 -19.71 -14.57
C PRO A 363 7.22 -19.37 -13.17
N ILE A 364 7.65 -18.21 -12.65
CA ILE A 364 7.22 -17.65 -11.39
C ILE A 364 6.09 -16.65 -11.69
N ALA A 365 5.01 -16.68 -10.90
CA ALA A 365 3.98 -15.66 -11.00
C ALA A 365 4.50 -14.32 -10.44
N ALA A 366 4.22 -13.21 -11.13
CA ALA A 366 4.66 -11.87 -10.69
C ALA A 366 4.18 -11.49 -9.28
N ALA A 367 3.02 -12.00 -8.87
CA ALA A 367 2.45 -11.75 -7.54
C ALA A 367 3.05 -12.62 -6.42
N GLU A 368 3.91 -13.60 -6.75
CA GLU A 368 4.50 -14.52 -5.76
C GLU A 368 5.50 -13.78 -4.86
N PRO A 369 5.39 -13.89 -3.50
CA PRO A 369 6.28 -13.19 -2.58
C PRO A 369 7.71 -13.75 -2.66
N LEU A 370 8.70 -12.86 -2.48
CA LEU A 370 10.11 -13.22 -2.63
C LEU A 370 10.55 -14.29 -1.63
N SER A 371 9.95 -14.32 -0.43
CA SER A 371 10.21 -15.32 0.61
C SER A 371 9.99 -16.76 0.14
N SER A 372 8.98 -17.00 -0.70
CA SER A 372 8.69 -18.33 -1.27
C SER A 372 9.67 -18.73 -2.39
N LEU A 373 10.38 -17.76 -2.97
CA LEU A 373 11.26 -17.95 -4.11
C LEU A 373 12.71 -18.25 -3.75
N LEU A 374 13.14 -17.96 -2.51
CA LEU A 374 14.53 -18.08 -2.09
C LEU A 374 15.13 -19.46 -2.41
N GLY A 375 14.42 -20.52 -2.03
CA GLY A 375 14.86 -21.89 -2.29
C GLY A 375 14.88 -22.26 -3.80
N ARG A 376 13.87 -21.82 -4.57
CA ARG A 376 13.76 -22.07 -6.01
C ARG A 376 14.89 -21.37 -6.77
N VAL A 377 15.12 -20.07 -6.49
CA VAL A 377 16.18 -19.28 -7.13
C VAL A 377 17.57 -19.78 -6.73
N ALA A 378 17.77 -20.10 -5.44
CA ALA A 378 19.05 -20.64 -4.94
C ALA A 378 19.38 -22.02 -5.54
N GLY A 379 18.37 -22.90 -5.73
CA GLY A 379 18.52 -24.22 -6.31
C GLY A 379 18.63 -24.25 -7.83
N SER A 380 18.15 -23.22 -8.53
CA SER A 380 18.15 -23.19 -10.00
C SER A 380 19.53 -22.80 -10.56
N PRO A 381 20.09 -23.53 -11.50
CA PRO A 381 21.29 -23.10 -12.24
C PRO A 381 20.98 -21.99 -13.25
N TRP A 382 19.71 -21.72 -13.54
CA TRP A 382 19.24 -20.81 -14.58
C TRP A 382 18.48 -19.62 -13.97
N PRO A 383 18.43 -18.46 -14.65
CA PRO A 383 17.52 -17.38 -14.27
C PRO A 383 16.07 -17.85 -14.38
N LEU A 384 15.28 -17.70 -13.33
CA LEU A 384 13.88 -18.08 -13.34
C LEU A 384 13.01 -17.02 -14.04
N PRO A 385 12.19 -17.39 -15.04
CA PRO A 385 11.33 -16.44 -15.74
C PRO A 385 10.13 -16.05 -14.86
N VAL A 386 9.76 -14.77 -14.93
CA VAL A 386 8.60 -14.20 -14.25
C VAL A 386 7.53 -13.86 -15.27
N VAL A 387 6.28 -14.21 -14.97
CA VAL A 387 5.13 -14.02 -15.86
C VAL A 387 3.99 -13.30 -15.13
N ASP A 388 3.18 -12.57 -15.91
CA ASP A 388 1.93 -11.99 -15.42
C ASP A 388 0.81 -13.06 -15.32
N GLU A 389 -0.38 -12.64 -14.90
CA GLU A 389 -1.58 -13.50 -14.78
C GLU A 389 -2.03 -14.13 -16.11
N TYR A 390 -1.60 -13.57 -17.26
CA TYR A 390 -1.88 -14.07 -18.60
C TYR A 390 -0.75 -14.98 -19.15
N GLY A 391 0.28 -15.22 -18.34
CA GLY A 391 1.46 -15.99 -18.74
C GLY A 391 2.46 -15.23 -19.63
N ARG A 392 2.38 -13.89 -19.71
CA ARG A 392 3.32 -13.07 -20.50
C ARG A 392 4.59 -12.82 -19.70
N TYR A 393 5.71 -12.94 -20.37
CA TYR A 393 7.03 -12.75 -19.80
C TYR A 393 7.28 -11.28 -19.39
N LEU A 394 7.54 -11.05 -18.13
CA LEU A 394 7.88 -9.74 -17.56
C LEU A 394 9.37 -9.53 -17.41
N GLY A 395 10.11 -10.57 -17.03
CA GLY A 395 11.55 -10.53 -16.77
C GLY A 395 12.02 -11.85 -16.16
N SER A 396 13.27 -11.91 -15.73
CA SER A 396 13.84 -13.07 -15.04
C SER A 396 14.50 -12.66 -13.73
N ILE A 397 14.55 -13.59 -12.77
CA ILE A 397 15.24 -13.42 -11.50
C ILE A 397 16.46 -14.37 -11.51
N SER A 398 17.67 -13.81 -11.33
CA SER A 398 18.91 -14.57 -11.13
C SER A 398 19.34 -14.56 -9.66
N LYS A 399 20.26 -15.47 -9.29
CA LYS A 399 20.86 -15.49 -7.93
C LYS A 399 21.51 -14.15 -7.57
N SER A 400 22.23 -13.54 -8.51
CA SER A 400 22.90 -12.25 -8.28
C SER A 400 21.89 -11.13 -8.01
N MET A 401 20.79 -11.07 -8.77
CA MET A 401 19.73 -10.08 -8.55
C MET A 401 19.04 -10.29 -7.22
N LEU A 402 18.78 -11.54 -6.84
CA LEU A 402 18.21 -11.84 -5.52
C LEU A 402 19.15 -11.37 -4.40
N LEU A 403 20.44 -11.69 -4.49
CA LEU A 403 21.44 -11.25 -3.51
C LEU A 403 21.58 -9.73 -3.47
N GLU A 404 21.61 -9.04 -4.62
CA GLU A 404 21.62 -7.59 -4.67
C GLU A 404 20.39 -6.96 -4.01
N THR A 405 19.21 -7.58 -4.16
CA THR A 405 17.98 -7.10 -3.54
C THR A 405 18.03 -7.27 -2.01
N LEU A 406 18.56 -8.39 -1.53
CA LEU A 406 18.74 -8.67 -0.11
C LEU A 406 19.81 -7.76 0.52
N ASP A 407 20.91 -7.51 -0.18
CA ASP A 407 22.03 -6.67 0.30
C ASP A 407 21.65 -5.18 0.39
N ARG A 408 20.85 -4.68 -0.57
CA ARG A 408 20.38 -3.27 -0.52
C ARG A 408 19.49 -2.96 0.68
N ALA A 409 18.95 -3.96 1.29
CA ALA A 409 18.02 -3.86 2.40
C ALA A 409 18.65 -4.23 3.76
N SER A 410 19.89 -4.73 3.76
CA SER A 410 20.73 -4.95 4.94
C SER A 410 21.53 -3.70 5.28
#